data_b3ac07caaa6d4a7292810f93df5bcf6b
#
_entry.id   b3ac07caaa6d4a7292810f93df5bcf6b
#
_cell.length_a   1.000
_cell.length_b   1.000
_cell.length_c   1.000
_cell.angle_alpha   90.00
_cell.angle_beta   90.00
_cell.angle_gamma   90.00
#
_symmetry.space_group_name_H-M   'P 1'
#
loop_
_entity.id
_entity.type
_entity.pdbx_description
1 polymer ?
#
loop_
_entity_poly.entity_id
_entity_poly.type
_entity_poly.pdbx_seq_one_letter_code
_entity_poly.pdbx_strand_id
1 'polypeptide(L)'
;IRGAKTDKLDSMMIANYGIEKWYKLQKYEGDEETYAELKLLGRRYRYYMELHVKALQELTHILDYVMPGIKKMFNSWNEANGKDKLSDFVEKFWHFDLITSKNLEEFTEEYLVWAKEKKYHCSKSKAEAVYELACNGIPTLSSDTPSTKMLVQEAVSVLRAIDSSLT
;
A
#
# COMPACT_ATOMS: atom_id res chain seq x y z
N ILE A 1 5.15 1.24 -38.86
CA ILE A 1 5.49 2.60 -38.41
C ILE A 1 4.18 3.17 -37.88
N ARG A 2 4.02 3.32 -36.55
CA ARG A 2 2.88 4.02 -35.97
C ARG A 2 3.07 5.51 -36.21
N GLY A 3 2.13 6.11 -36.98
CA GLY A 3 2.08 7.56 -37.17
C GLY A 3 1.98 8.32 -35.85
N ALA A 4 2.51 9.54 -35.80
CA ALA A 4 2.41 10.40 -34.64
C ALA A 4 0.94 10.61 -34.25
N LYS A 5 0.56 10.21 -33.03
CA LYS A 5 -0.74 10.52 -32.45
C LYS A 5 -0.72 11.97 -32.00
N THR A 6 -1.52 12.79 -32.66
CA THR A 6 -1.79 14.16 -32.21
C THR A 6 -3.30 14.36 -32.14
N ASP A 7 -3.79 15.11 -31.18
CA ASP A 7 -5.23 15.43 -31.03
C ASP A 7 -5.85 15.98 -32.30
N LYS A 8 -5.06 16.71 -33.09
CA LYS A 8 -5.50 17.25 -34.38
C LYS A 8 -5.76 16.15 -35.42
N LEU A 9 -4.88 15.13 -35.51
CA LEU A 9 -5.06 14.02 -36.42
C LEU A 9 -6.24 13.15 -36.00
N ASP A 10 -6.36 12.88 -34.69
CA ASP A 10 -7.48 12.11 -34.16
C ASP A 10 -8.82 12.82 -34.39
N SER A 11 -8.88 14.15 -34.19
CA SER A 11 -10.07 14.95 -34.50
C SER A 11 -10.45 14.93 -35.98
N MET A 12 -9.47 15.02 -36.88
CA MET A 12 -9.70 14.90 -38.32
C MET A 12 -10.20 13.50 -38.70
N MET A 13 -9.63 12.45 -38.14
CA MET A 13 -10.06 11.08 -38.40
C MET A 13 -11.50 10.83 -37.90
N ILE A 14 -11.86 11.35 -36.74
CA ILE A 14 -13.23 11.27 -36.22
C ILE A 14 -14.21 12.03 -37.12
N ALA A 15 -13.84 13.24 -37.53
CA ALA A 15 -14.67 14.05 -38.44
C ALA A 15 -14.87 13.35 -39.79
N ASN A 16 -13.81 12.84 -40.42
CA ASN A 16 -13.89 12.11 -41.68
C ASN A 16 -14.75 10.84 -41.54
N TYR A 17 -14.58 10.08 -40.46
CA TYR A 17 -15.43 8.92 -40.19
C TYR A 17 -16.90 9.31 -40.04
N GLY A 18 -17.18 10.41 -39.33
CA GLY A 18 -18.54 10.95 -39.21
C GLY A 18 -19.15 11.31 -40.54
N ILE A 19 -18.39 11.95 -41.45
CA ILE A 19 -18.85 12.34 -42.79
C ILE A 19 -19.09 11.11 -43.68
N GLU A 20 -18.15 10.15 -43.68
CA GLU A 20 -18.22 8.96 -44.52
C GLU A 20 -19.27 7.95 -44.09
N LYS A 21 -19.52 7.84 -42.82
CA LYS A 21 -20.33 6.79 -42.18
C LYS A 21 -21.55 7.32 -41.45
N TRP A 22 -21.94 8.60 -41.62
CA TRP A 22 -23.01 9.23 -40.89
C TRP A 22 -24.30 8.41 -40.88
N TYR A 23 -24.63 7.70 -41.96
CA TYR A 23 -25.83 6.86 -42.09
C TYR A 23 -25.77 5.56 -41.28
N LYS A 24 -24.58 5.20 -40.77
CA LYS A 24 -24.36 4.04 -39.87
C LYS A 24 -24.26 4.46 -38.42
N LEU A 25 -24.15 5.77 -38.14
CA LEU A 25 -24.04 6.25 -36.77
C LEU A 25 -25.39 6.12 -36.09
N GLN A 26 -25.39 5.42 -34.96
CA GLN A 26 -26.55 5.36 -34.10
C GLN A 26 -26.51 6.57 -33.15
N LYS A 27 -27.69 7.13 -32.89
CA LYS A 27 -27.82 8.20 -31.89
C LYS A 27 -27.37 7.64 -30.54
N TYR A 28 -26.45 8.34 -29.91
CA TYR A 28 -26.08 8.03 -28.52
C TYR A 28 -27.24 8.39 -27.61
N GLU A 29 -27.87 7.39 -26.98
CA GLU A 29 -29.02 7.57 -26.10
C GLU A 29 -28.59 7.81 -24.63
N GLY A 30 -27.30 7.92 -24.38
CA GLY A 30 -26.72 8.03 -23.05
C GLY A 30 -26.51 6.65 -22.39
N ASP A 31 -25.70 6.62 -21.37
CA ASP A 31 -25.62 5.44 -20.52
C ASP A 31 -26.88 5.41 -19.61
N GLU A 32 -27.48 4.24 -19.43
CA GLU A 32 -28.48 4.07 -18.35
C GLU A 32 -27.88 4.59 -17.03
N GLU A 33 -28.69 5.24 -16.21
CA GLU A 33 -28.26 5.86 -14.94
C GLU A 33 -27.43 4.89 -14.09
N THR A 34 -27.87 3.64 -14.00
CA THR A 34 -27.18 2.55 -13.31
C THR A 34 -25.77 2.30 -13.87
N TYR A 35 -25.62 2.36 -15.20
CA TYR A 35 -24.32 2.13 -15.83
C TYR A 35 -23.37 3.32 -15.65
N ALA A 36 -23.88 4.54 -15.68
CA ALA A 36 -23.12 5.75 -15.38
C ALA A 36 -22.63 5.73 -13.92
N GLU A 37 -23.50 5.31 -12.98
CA GLU A 37 -23.15 5.13 -11.57
C GLU A 37 -22.04 4.07 -11.38
N LEU A 38 -22.17 2.89 -11.99
CA LEU A 38 -21.16 1.84 -11.95
C LEU A 38 -19.81 2.29 -12.53
N LYS A 39 -19.83 3.05 -13.62
CA LYS A 39 -18.60 3.66 -14.17
C LYS A 39 -17.94 4.61 -13.17
N LEU A 40 -18.72 5.43 -12.47
CA LEU A 40 -18.21 6.36 -11.47
C LEU A 40 -17.60 5.61 -10.29
N LEU A 41 -18.29 4.61 -9.76
CA LEU A 41 -17.79 3.75 -8.69
C LEU A 41 -16.51 3.03 -9.09
N GLY A 42 -16.45 2.47 -10.31
CA GLY A 42 -15.24 1.82 -10.82
C GLY A 42 -14.04 2.76 -10.97
N ARG A 43 -14.28 4.02 -11.39
CA ARG A 43 -13.23 5.05 -11.43
C ARG A 43 -12.74 5.41 -10.03
N ARG A 44 -13.68 5.57 -9.08
CA ARG A 44 -13.36 5.87 -7.69
C ARG A 44 -12.57 4.75 -7.03
N TYR A 45 -12.98 3.50 -7.21
CA TYR A 45 -12.24 2.34 -6.73
C TYR A 45 -10.80 2.31 -7.27
N ARG A 46 -10.63 2.50 -8.58
CA ARG A 46 -9.29 2.56 -9.20
C ARG A 46 -8.43 3.67 -8.60
N TYR A 47 -9.00 4.85 -8.39
CA TYR A 47 -8.30 5.97 -7.77
C TYR A 47 -7.78 5.61 -6.37
N TYR A 48 -8.62 5.00 -5.51
CA TYR A 48 -8.18 4.58 -4.18
C TYR A 48 -7.15 3.45 -4.23
N MET A 49 -7.25 2.51 -5.17
CA MET A 49 -6.23 1.48 -5.37
C MET A 49 -4.87 2.08 -5.77
N GLU A 50 -4.85 3.09 -6.62
CA GLU A 50 -3.62 3.80 -6.97
C GLU A 50 -3.03 4.55 -5.76
N LEU A 51 -3.86 5.18 -4.93
CA LEU A 51 -3.43 5.80 -3.68
C LEU A 51 -2.89 4.78 -2.69
N HIS A 52 -3.55 3.63 -2.54
CA HIS A 52 -3.08 2.54 -1.69
C HIS A 52 -1.67 2.07 -2.08
N VAL A 53 -1.45 1.83 -3.37
CA VAL A 53 -0.12 1.42 -3.87
C VAL A 53 0.94 2.47 -3.56
N LYS A 54 0.64 3.76 -3.76
CA LYS A 54 1.56 4.85 -3.46
C LYS A 54 1.85 4.96 -1.96
N ALA A 55 0.82 4.87 -1.11
CA ALA A 55 0.99 4.90 0.34
C ALA A 55 1.81 3.72 0.87
N LEU A 56 1.60 2.52 0.32
CA LEU A 56 2.40 1.33 0.66
C LEU A 56 3.85 1.45 0.20
N GLN A 57 4.10 2.08 -0.95
CA GLN A 57 5.46 2.39 -1.44
C GLN A 57 6.15 3.38 -0.51
N GLU A 58 5.45 4.45 -0.09
CA GLU A 58 5.99 5.45 0.82
C GLU A 58 6.30 4.86 2.20
N LEU A 59 5.37 4.08 2.77
CA LEU A 59 5.65 3.34 4.02
C LEU A 59 6.89 2.45 3.86
N THR A 60 6.99 1.70 2.75
CA THR A 60 8.15 0.84 2.48
C THR A 60 9.44 1.65 2.42
N HIS A 61 9.42 2.80 1.74
CA HIS A 61 10.56 3.69 1.62
C HIS A 61 11.02 4.21 2.99
N ILE A 62 10.10 4.65 3.85
CA ILE A 62 10.42 5.05 5.22
C ILE A 62 11.00 3.88 6.03
N LEU A 63 10.42 2.68 5.88
CA LEU A 63 10.90 1.48 6.58
C LEU A 63 12.31 1.06 6.15
N ASP A 64 12.72 1.32 4.92
CA ASP A 64 14.08 1.05 4.47
C ASP A 64 15.12 1.91 5.20
N TYR A 65 14.73 3.07 5.76
CA TYR A 65 15.60 3.90 6.59
C TYR A 65 15.64 3.49 8.07
N VAL A 66 14.56 2.94 8.61
CA VAL A 66 14.45 2.63 10.05
C VAL A 66 14.52 1.14 10.37
N MET A 67 14.08 0.30 9.43
CA MET A 67 14.04 -1.17 9.56
C MET A 67 14.29 -1.84 8.20
N PRO A 68 15.49 -1.71 7.61
CA PRO A 68 15.79 -2.21 6.27
C PRO A 68 15.46 -3.70 6.13
N GLY A 69 14.67 -4.03 5.11
CA GLY A 69 14.29 -5.41 4.79
C GLY A 69 13.11 -5.98 5.57
N ILE A 70 12.54 -5.26 6.54
CA ILE A 70 11.43 -5.74 7.38
C ILE A 70 10.19 -6.14 6.57
N LYS A 71 9.92 -5.46 5.47
CA LYS A 71 8.81 -5.79 4.57
C LYS A 71 8.84 -7.23 4.11
N LYS A 72 10.03 -7.78 3.83
CA LYS A 72 10.19 -9.19 3.38
C LYS A 72 9.75 -10.18 4.44
N MET A 73 9.77 -9.79 5.71
CA MET A 73 9.33 -10.64 6.82
C MET A 73 7.82 -10.73 6.93
N PHE A 74 7.05 -9.77 6.38
CA PHE A 74 5.60 -9.68 6.54
C PHE A 74 4.86 -9.68 5.19
N ASN A 75 5.39 -10.36 4.18
CA ASN A 75 4.87 -10.41 2.80
C ASN A 75 3.51 -11.11 2.62
N SER A 76 2.85 -11.56 3.67
CA SER A 76 1.55 -12.20 3.56
C SER A 76 0.43 -11.19 3.79
N TRP A 77 -0.07 -10.60 2.72
CA TRP A 77 -1.38 -9.94 2.72
C TRP A 77 -2.45 -10.98 3.04
N ASN A 78 -3.11 -10.83 4.15
CA ASN A 78 -4.23 -11.69 4.50
C ASN A 78 -5.53 -10.95 4.18
N GLU A 79 -5.92 -10.99 2.90
CA GLU A 79 -7.13 -10.34 2.38
C GLU A 79 -8.40 -10.74 3.13
N ALA A 80 -8.43 -11.96 3.67
CA ALA A 80 -9.61 -12.49 4.33
C ALA A 80 -10.04 -11.72 5.58
N ASN A 81 -9.15 -10.93 6.21
CA ASN A 81 -9.44 -10.23 7.46
C ASN A 81 -9.21 -8.71 7.41
N GLY A 82 -8.83 -8.15 6.28
CA GLY A 82 -8.54 -6.71 6.14
C GLY A 82 -7.43 -6.19 7.07
N LYS A 83 -6.58 -7.10 7.59
CA LYS A 83 -5.52 -6.77 8.54
C LYS A 83 -4.17 -6.80 7.85
N ASP A 84 -3.48 -5.67 7.88
CA ASP A 84 -2.09 -5.59 7.44
C ASP A 84 -1.15 -5.80 8.65
N LYS A 85 -0.55 -7.00 8.69
CA LYS A 85 0.37 -7.39 9.76
C LYS A 85 1.63 -6.51 9.79
N LEU A 86 2.10 -6.02 8.66
CA LEU A 86 3.25 -5.12 8.59
C LEU A 86 2.93 -3.79 9.27
N SER A 87 1.83 -3.15 8.90
CA SER A 87 1.41 -1.88 9.50
C SER A 87 1.18 -2.00 11.00
N ASP A 88 0.54 -3.08 11.47
CA ASP A 88 0.36 -3.33 12.89
C ASP A 88 1.69 -3.59 13.63
N PHE A 89 2.64 -4.26 12.98
CA PHE A 89 3.95 -4.49 13.54
C PHE A 89 4.75 -3.19 13.68
N VAL A 90 4.84 -2.40 12.62
CA VAL A 90 5.63 -1.17 12.62
C VAL A 90 5.00 -0.05 13.44
N GLU A 91 3.70 -0.10 13.70
CA GLU A 91 3.05 0.80 14.65
C GLU A 91 3.58 0.60 16.08
N LYS A 92 3.85 -0.65 16.49
CA LYS A 92 4.40 -0.99 17.80
C LYS A 92 5.93 -0.94 17.81
N PHE A 93 6.56 -1.58 16.83
CA PHE A 93 8.02 -1.71 16.73
C PHE A 93 8.51 -0.85 15.55
N TRP A 94 8.42 0.46 15.68
CA TRP A 94 8.67 1.40 14.59
C TRP A 94 10.15 1.60 14.21
N HIS A 95 11.11 1.01 14.96
CA HIS A 95 12.54 1.10 14.71
C HIS A 95 13.28 -0.15 15.22
N PHE A 96 14.39 -0.54 14.57
CA PHE A 96 15.19 -1.68 15.00
C PHE A 96 15.76 -1.52 16.41
N ASP A 97 16.08 -0.32 16.85
CA ASP A 97 16.59 -0.07 18.21
C ASP A 97 15.61 -0.52 19.30
N LEU A 98 14.30 -0.45 19.05
CA LEU A 98 13.30 -0.95 19.99
C LEU A 98 13.32 -2.49 20.14
N ILE A 99 13.86 -3.17 19.13
CA ILE A 99 14.02 -4.61 19.10
C ILE A 99 15.37 -4.99 19.72
N THR A 100 16.45 -4.36 19.27
CA THR A 100 17.83 -4.67 19.68
C THR A 100 18.19 -4.17 21.08
N SER A 101 17.42 -3.23 21.64
CA SER A 101 17.56 -2.83 23.06
C SER A 101 17.14 -3.91 24.04
N LYS A 102 16.48 -4.97 23.59
CA LYS A 102 16.04 -6.13 24.34
C LYS A 102 16.88 -7.34 23.99
N ASN A 103 16.92 -8.33 24.87
CA ASN A 103 17.48 -9.63 24.50
C ASN A 103 16.50 -10.45 23.65
N LEU A 104 16.98 -11.51 23.00
CA LEU A 104 16.17 -12.36 22.12
C LEU A 104 14.94 -12.95 22.82
N GLU A 105 15.07 -13.36 24.08
CA GLU A 105 13.98 -13.99 24.85
C GLU A 105 12.90 -12.97 25.14
N GLU A 106 13.26 -11.79 25.64
CA GLU A 106 12.35 -10.68 25.93
C GLU A 106 11.59 -10.22 24.70
N PHE A 107 12.30 -10.03 23.58
CA PHE A 107 11.66 -9.64 22.34
C PHE A 107 10.72 -10.73 21.82
N THR A 108 11.14 -12.01 21.90
CA THR A 108 10.32 -13.15 21.44
C THR A 108 9.01 -13.23 22.26
N GLU A 109 9.07 -13.09 23.56
CA GLU A 109 7.88 -13.07 24.41
C GLU A 109 6.96 -11.90 24.05
N GLU A 110 7.50 -10.70 23.92
CA GLU A 110 6.72 -9.52 23.55
C GLU A 110 6.08 -9.66 22.16
N TYR A 111 6.82 -10.21 21.18
CA TYR A 111 6.29 -10.48 19.85
C TYR A 111 5.13 -11.50 19.88
N LEU A 112 5.27 -12.58 20.66
CA LEU A 112 4.23 -13.59 20.78
C LEU A 112 2.98 -13.04 21.46
N VAL A 113 3.12 -12.22 22.50
CA VAL A 113 2.00 -11.54 23.16
C VAL A 113 1.29 -10.61 22.17
N TRP A 114 2.04 -9.75 21.48
CA TRP A 114 1.49 -8.85 20.45
C TRP A 114 0.75 -9.60 19.34
N ALA A 115 1.36 -10.67 18.79
CA ALA A 115 0.75 -11.45 17.72
C ALA A 115 -0.55 -12.13 18.18
N LYS A 116 -0.62 -12.57 19.43
CA LYS A 116 -1.80 -13.19 20.04
C LYS A 116 -2.93 -12.19 20.27
N GLU A 117 -2.60 -10.98 20.76
CA GLU A 117 -3.55 -9.88 20.94
C GLU A 117 -4.19 -9.46 19.63
N LYS A 118 -3.36 -9.36 18.58
CA LYS A 118 -3.81 -8.99 17.22
C LYS A 118 -4.43 -10.17 16.45
N LYS A 119 -4.45 -11.38 17.03
CA LYS A 119 -4.96 -12.63 16.42
C LYS A 119 -4.22 -13.01 15.13
N TYR A 120 -2.91 -12.76 15.09
CA TYR A 120 -2.04 -13.25 14.03
C TYR A 120 -1.49 -14.63 14.37
N HIS A 121 -1.19 -15.41 13.32
CA HIS A 121 -0.38 -16.60 13.52
C HIS A 121 0.99 -16.20 14.07
N CYS A 122 1.37 -16.78 15.21
CA CYS A 122 2.62 -16.51 15.91
C CYS A 122 3.51 -17.76 15.89
N SER A 123 4.82 -17.57 15.66
CA SER A 123 5.83 -18.59 15.82
C SER A 123 7.10 -17.98 16.41
N LYS A 124 7.79 -18.74 17.27
CA LYS A 124 9.09 -18.33 17.81
C LYS A 124 10.11 -18.10 16.72
N SER A 125 10.17 -19.02 15.73
CA SER A 125 11.07 -18.91 14.58
C SER A 125 10.90 -17.59 13.81
N LYS A 126 9.67 -17.06 13.73
CA LYS A 126 9.43 -15.76 13.09
C LYS A 126 9.96 -14.60 13.93
N ALA A 127 9.79 -14.67 15.27
CA ALA A 127 10.34 -13.66 16.17
C ALA A 127 11.88 -13.67 16.11
N GLU A 128 12.50 -14.84 16.15
CA GLU A 128 13.95 -15.03 16.03
C GLU A 128 14.48 -14.45 14.71
N ALA A 129 13.81 -14.74 13.58
CA ALA A 129 14.20 -14.21 12.27
C ALA A 129 14.08 -12.66 12.19
N VAL A 130 13.06 -12.08 12.82
CA VAL A 130 12.91 -10.61 12.90
C VAL A 130 14.00 -10.01 13.80
N TYR A 131 14.33 -10.65 14.92
CA TYR A 131 15.40 -10.20 15.81
C TYR A 131 16.77 -10.27 15.12
N GLU A 132 17.06 -11.36 14.42
CA GLU A 132 18.29 -11.52 13.63
C GLU A 132 18.40 -10.44 12.54
N LEU A 133 17.30 -10.17 11.83
CA LEU A 133 17.24 -9.09 10.86
C LEU A 133 17.54 -7.73 11.52
N ALA A 134 16.98 -7.47 12.70
CA ALA A 134 17.22 -6.22 13.42
C ALA A 134 18.67 -6.07 13.88
N CYS A 135 19.30 -7.15 14.34
CA CYS A 135 20.71 -7.15 14.76
C CYS A 135 21.68 -6.93 13.57
N ASN A 136 21.33 -7.46 12.39
CA ASN A 136 22.16 -7.34 11.19
C ASN A 136 21.83 -6.11 10.34
N GLY A 137 20.67 -5.49 10.57
CA GLY A 137 20.23 -4.30 9.84
C GLY A 137 20.93 -3.05 10.34
N ILE A 138 21.18 -2.11 9.42
CA ILE A 138 21.81 -0.82 9.74
C ILE A 138 20.79 0.28 9.38
N PRO A 139 19.99 0.77 10.36
CA PRO A 139 19.13 1.93 10.15
C PRO A 139 19.98 3.17 9.81
N THR A 140 19.47 4.00 8.91
CA THR A 140 20.13 5.25 8.53
C THR A 140 19.52 6.48 9.20
N LEU A 141 18.30 6.34 9.74
CA LEU A 141 17.65 7.33 10.60
C LEU A 141 17.74 6.86 12.06
N SER A 142 17.99 7.80 12.97
CA SER A 142 18.07 7.51 14.41
C SER A 142 16.68 7.40 15.05
N SER A 143 16.54 6.49 15.99
CA SER A 143 15.37 6.38 16.87
C SER A 143 15.22 7.54 17.85
N ASP A 144 16.31 8.24 18.17
CA ASP A 144 16.32 9.39 19.10
C ASP A 144 15.65 10.64 18.48
N THR A 145 15.49 10.65 17.15
CA THR A 145 14.90 11.79 16.45
C THR A 145 13.35 11.69 16.50
N PRO A 146 12.65 12.64 17.15
CA PRO A 146 11.18 12.59 17.28
C PRO A 146 10.43 12.49 15.95
N SER A 147 10.98 13.11 14.89
CA SER A 147 10.43 13.05 13.54
C SER A 147 10.45 11.64 12.94
N THR A 148 11.43 10.80 13.28
CA THR A 148 11.53 9.43 12.77
C THR A 148 10.28 8.61 13.16
N LYS A 149 9.90 8.65 14.43
CA LYS A 149 8.68 7.99 14.92
C LYS A 149 7.43 8.54 14.24
N MET A 150 7.34 9.87 14.14
CA MET A 150 6.20 10.55 13.53
C MET A 150 6.02 10.13 12.07
N LEU A 151 7.10 10.07 11.28
CA LEU A 151 7.06 9.65 9.87
C LEU A 151 6.49 8.25 9.71
N VAL A 152 6.93 7.28 10.51
CA VAL A 152 6.41 5.90 10.45
C VAL A 152 4.93 5.86 10.82
N GLN A 153 4.55 6.53 11.92
CA GLN A 153 3.16 6.53 12.40
C GLN A 153 2.22 7.22 11.41
N GLU A 154 2.64 8.32 10.81
CA GLU A 154 1.86 9.04 9.81
C GLU A 154 1.66 8.17 8.54
N ALA A 155 2.72 7.55 8.04
CA ALA A 155 2.62 6.67 6.87
C ALA A 155 1.65 5.50 7.11
N VAL A 156 1.69 4.87 8.27
CA VAL A 156 0.72 3.83 8.66
C VAL A 156 -0.70 4.38 8.73
N SER A 157 -0.88 5.57 9.33
CA SER A 157 -2.19 6.22 9.45
C SER A 157 -2.80 6.53 8.08
N VAL A 158 -2.01 7.08 7.16
CA VAL A 158 -2.43 7.38 5.78
C VAL A 158 -2.84 6.09 5.04
N LEU A 159 -2.04 5.04 5.12
CA LEU A 159 -2.35 3.75 4.50
C LEU A 159 -3.70 3.21 5.00
N ARG A 160 -3.91 3.20 6.31
CA ARG A 160 -5.18 2.74 6.91
C ARG A 160 -6.38 3.60 6.53
N ALA A 161 -6.21 4.91 6.42
CA ALA A 161 -7.29 5.81 5.97
C ALA A 161 -7.73 5.50 4.54
N ILE A 162 -6.78 5.18 3.66
CA ILE A 162 -7.07 4.76 2.28
C ILE A 162 -7.76 3.40 2.28
N ASP A 163 -7.28 2.42 3.05
CA ASP A 163 -7.86 1.08 3.14
C ASP A 163 -9.31 1.12 3.64
N SER A 164 -9.60 1.99 4.60
CA SER A 164 -10.98 2.20 5.08
C SER A 164 -11.91 2.79 4.03
N SER A 165 -11.38 3.39 2.97
CA SER A 165 -12.16 3.95 1.84
C SER A 165 -12.39 2.92 0.73
N LEU A 166 -11.70 1.77 0.78
CA LEU A 166 -11.83 0.66 -0.17
C LEU A 166 -12.82 -0.41 0.30
N THR A 167 -13.15 -0.43 1.58
CA THR A 167 -14.15 -1.33 2.21
C THR A 167 -15.52 -0.68 2.27
#